data_8aaaa1fa7276164af38acb9aa87ce93b
#
_entry.id   8aaaa1fa7276164af38acb9aa87ce93b
#
_cell.length_a   1.000
_cell.length_b   1.000
_cell.length_c   1.000
_cell.angle_alpha   90.00
_cell.angle_beta   90.00
_cell.angle_gamma   90.00
#
_symmetry.space_group_name_H-M   'P 1'
#
loop_
_entity.id
_entity.type
_entity.pdbx_description
1 polymer ?
#
loop_
_entity_poly.entity_id
_entity_poly.type
_entity_poly.pdbx_seq_one_letter_code
_entity_poly.pdbx_strand_id
1 'polypeptide(L)'
;MQMLQPLDPTSMSFSANADRCRKWIIDALRYAHNSHTYEQVIDIVKRGDAQLWALKDSAIVTEIIDYPQRRTLRFWLAGGNLKTLLEVEPKIRKWSILYRCEAVEIIGRKGWEKVLKDYEPTAIVLVKEY
;
A
#
# COMPACT_ATOMS: atom_id res chain seq x y z
N MET A 1 7.90 -10.84 -20.12
CA MET A 1 7.00 -10.79 -18.94
C MET A 1 6.92 -9.36 -18.42
N GLN A 2 5.71 -8.85 -18.28
CA GLN A 2 5.54 -7.47 -17.81
C GLN A 2 5.75 -7.39 -16.31
N MET A 3 6.41 -6.31 -15.89
CA MET A 3 6.53 -5.98 -14.48
C MET A 3 5.14 -5.56 -13.94
N LEU A 4 4.84 -5.93 -12.71
CA LEU A 4 3.64 -5.45 -12.04
C LEU A 4 3.70 -3.93 -11.92
N GLN A 5 2.59 -3.27 -12.27
CA GLN A 5 2.49 -1.82 -12.25
C GLN A 5 1.29 -1.39 -11.40
N PRO A 6 1.36 -0.24 -10.73
CA PRO A 6 0.15 0.31 -10.12
C PRO A 6 -0.82 0.78 -11.19
N LEU A 7 -2.08 0.95 -10.80
CA LEU A 7 -3.10 1.48 -11.71
C LEU A 7 -2.71 2.89 -12.16
N ASP A 8 -2.91 3.14 -13.46
CA ASP A 8 -2.75 4.49 -14.02
C ASP A 8 -4.03 5.29 -13.74
N PRO A 9 -3.97 6.33 -12.89
CA PRO A 9 -5.16 7.10 -12.54
C PRO A 9 -5.75 7.91 -13.72
N THR A 10 -5.00 8.05 -14.82
CA THR A 10 -5.51 8.71 -16.04
C THR A 10 -6.19 7.74 -16.99
N SER A 11 -6.12 6.43 -16.72
CA SER A 11 -6.74 5.41 -17.55
C SER A 11 -8.26 5.44 -17.43
N MET A 12 -8.95 5.17 -18.54
CA MET A 12 -10.42 5.08 -18.54
C MET A 12 -10.95 3.96 -17.64
N SER A 13 -10.16 2.93 -17.39
CA SER A 13 -10.54 1.79 -16.54
C SER A 13 -10.24 2.01 -15.07
N PHE A 14 -9.64 3.15 -14.70
CA PHE A 14 -9.22 3.38 -13.32
C PHE A 14 -10.37 3.28 -12.33
N SER A 15 -11.47 4.00 -12.58
CA SER A 15 -12.60 4.03 -11.63
C SER A 15 -13.20 2.65 -11.39
N ALA A 16 -13.38 1.86 -12.44
CA ALA A 16 -13.94 0.51 -12.32
C ALA A 16 -12.98 -0.40 -11.52
N ASN A 17 -11.68 -0.33 -11.79
CA ASN A 17 -10.70 -1.12 -11.05
C ASN A 17 -10.61 -0.69 -9.58
N ALA A 18 -10.65 0.61 -9.32
CA ALA A 18 -10.64 1.13 -7.96
C ALA A 18 -11.88 0.69 -7.19
N ASP A 19 -13.05 0.79 -7.80
CA ASP A 19 -14.31 0.39 -7.16
C ASP A 19 -14.33 -1.10 -6.83
N ARG A 20 -13.73 -1.93 -7.66
CA ARG A 20 -13.59 -3.36 -7.39
C ARG A 20 -12.77 -3.61 -6.12
N CYS A 21 -11.83 -2.74 -5.83
CA CYS A 21 -10.96 -2.84 -4.65
C CYS A 21 -11.53 -2.17 -3.39
N ARG A 22 -12.66 -1.48 -3.52
CA ARG A 22 -13.23 -0.64 -2.45
C ARG A 22 -13.31 -1.36 -1.10
N LYS A 23 -13.87 -2.56 -1.06
CA LYS A 23 -14.05 -3.30 0.20
C LYS A 23 -12.72 -3.61 0.88
N TRP A 24 -11.70 -3.94 0.11
CA TRP A 24 -10.37 -4.26 0.66
C TRP A 24 -9.70 -3.01 1.23
N ILE A 25 -9.86 -1.88 0.56
CA ILE A 25 -9.33 -0.60 1.04
C ILE A 25 -10.04 -0.18 2.32
N ILE A 26 -11.38 -0.29 2.35
CA ILE A 26 -12.17 0.04 3.55
C ILE A 26 -11.78 -0.86 4.72
N ASP A 27 -11.63 -2.17 4.49
CA ASP A 27 -11.20 -3.08 5.54
C ASP A 27 -9.82 -2.72 6.08
N ALA A 28 -8.88 -2.37 5.21
CA ALA A 28 -7.55 -1.95 5.62
C ALA A 28 -7.57 -0.66 6.45
N LEU A 29 -8.44 0.28 6.09
CA LEU A 29 -8.56 1.55 6.81
C LEU A 29 -9.00 1.35 8.26
N ARG A 30 -9.76 0.31 8.55
CA ARG A 30 -10.15 0.00 9.94
C ARG A 30 -8.93 -0.24 10.83
N TYR A 31 -7.86 -0.80 10.27
CA TYR A 31 -6.62 -1.05 11.00
C TYR A 31 -5.67 0.14 10.96
N ALA A 32 -6.01 1.18 10.20
CA ALA A 32 -5.30 2.45 10.13
C ALA A 32 -6.08 3.56 10.84
N HIS A 33 -6.84 3.20 11.88
CA HIS A 33 -7.62 4.10 12.73
C HIS A 33 -8.69 4.91 11.97
N ASN A 34 -9.17 4.39 10.83
CA ASN A 34 -10.14 5.09 9.99
C ASN A 34 -9.72 6.53 9.69
N SER A 35 -8.42 6.72 9.41
CA SER A 35 -7.84 8.04 9.18
C SER A 35 -8.37 8.72 7.93
N HIS A 36 -8.90 7.94 6.98
CA HIS A 36 -9.36 8.41 5.68
C HIS A 36 -10.63 7.67 5.27
N THR A 37 -11.44 8.31 4.44
CA THR A 37 -12.49 7.61 3.71
C THR A 37 -11.90 6.96 2.47
N TYR A 38 -12.62 6.02 1.87
CA TYR A 38 -12.23 5.44 0.59
C TYR A 38 -12.03 6.53 -0.47
N GLU A 39 -12.96 7.49 -0.55
CA GLU A 39 -12.92 8.58 -1.52
C GLU A 39 -11.66 9.45 -1.34
N GLN A 40 -11.26 9.69 -0.10
CA GLN A 40 -10.04 10.44 0.19
C GLN A 40 -8.79 9.69 -0.26
N VAL A 41 -8.76 8.37 -0.06
CA VAL A 41 -7.65 7.54 -0.55
C VAL A 41 -7.55 7.62 -2.07
N ILE A 42 -8.69 7.49 -2.75
CA ILE A 42 -8.71 7.55 -4.22
C ILE A 42 -8.27 8.93 -4.74
N ASP A 43 -8.65 10.01 -4.05
CA ASP A 43 -8.21 11.35 -4.42
C ASP A 43 -6.69 11.49 -4.31
N ILE A 44 -6.09 10.90 -3.27
CA ILE A 44 -4.64 10.90 -3.11
C ILE A 44 -3.96 10.14 -4.25
N VAL A 45 -4.52 8.99 -4.64
CA VAL A 45 -4.02 8.21 -5.78
C VAL A 45 -4.13 9.00 -7.07
N LYS A 46 -5.26 9.67 -7.29
CA LYS A 46 -5.48 10.49 -8.51
C LYS A 46 -4.50 11.65 -8.61
N ARG A 47 -4.07 12.21 -7.49
CA ARG A 47 -3.07 13.28 -7.48
C ARG A 47 -1.66 12.79 -7.76
N GLY A 48 -1.44 11.48 -7.76
CA GLY A 48 -0.11 10.90 -7.91
C GLY A 48 0.69 10.79 -6.62
N ASP A 49 0.07 11.05 -5.47
CA ASP A 49 0.75 11.00 -4.16
C ASP A 49 0.74 9.59 -3.55
N ALA A 50 0.02 8.67 -4.13
CA ALA A 50 0.01 7.28 -3.72
C ALA A 50 -0.25 6.40 -4.94
N GLN A 51 0.01 5.11 -4.80
CA GLN A 51 -0.19 4.13 -5.85
C GLN A 51 -1.22 3.11 -5.39
N LEU A 52 -2.16 2.77 -6.27
CA LEU A 52 -3.12 1.69 -6.03
C LEU A 52 -2.74 0.48 -6.87
N TRP A 53 -2.55 -0.64 -6.20
CA TRP A 53 -2.23 -1.92 -6.82
C TRP A 53 -3.47 -2.79 -6.73
N ALA A 54 -4.18 -2.94 -7.85
CA ALA A 54 -5.40 -3.73 -7.92
C ALA A 54 -5.03 -5.16 -8.30
N LEU A 55 -5.22 -6.07 -7.37
CA LEU A 55 -4.88 -7.47 -7.55
C LEU A 55 -6.16 -8.29 -7.77
N LYS A 56 -6.02 -9.57 -8.09
CA LYS A 56 -7.15 -10.44 -8.37
C LYS A 56 -8.16 -10.48 -7.23
N ASP A 57 -7.67 -10.62 -6.01
CA ASP A 57 -8.49 -10.83 -4.81
C ASP A 57 -8.04 -9.97 -3.63
N SER A 58 -7.33 -8.88 -3.92
CA SER A 58 -6.78 -8.01 -2.88
C SER A 58 -6.38 -6.68 -3.47
N ALA A 59 -6.05 -5.73 -2.60
CA ALA A 59 -5.58 -4.42 -3.00
C ALA A 59 -4.51 -3.93 -2.03
N ILE A 60 -3.56 -3.18 -2.58
CA ILE A 60 -2.50 -2.54 -1.81
C ILE A 60 -2.46 -1.07 -2.22
N VAL A 61 -2.27 -0.19 -1.24
CA VAL A 61 -1.96 1.21 -1.49
C VAL A 61 -0.59 1.49 -0.90
N THR A 62 0.29 2.03 -1.74
CA THR A 62 1.64 2.41 -1.35
C THR A 62 1.84 3.90 -1.53
N GLU A 63 2.86 4.45 -0.88
CA GLU A 63 3.29 5.81 -1.09
C GLU A 63 4.81 5.88 -1.02
N ILE A 64 5.38 6.83 -1.76
CA ILE A 64 6.82 7.07 -1.73
C ILE A 64 7.05 8.27 -0.82
N ILE A 65 7.89 8.08 0.19
CA ILE A 65 8.18 9.12 1.18
C ILE A 65 9.64 9.53 1.04
N ASP A 66 9.85 10.81 0.82
CA ASP A 66 11.19 11.38 0.75
C ASP A 66 11.58 11.94 2.11
N TYR A 67 12.25 11.10 2.90
CA TYR A 67 12.92 11.58 4.11
C TYR A 67 14.20 12.32 3.72
N PRO A 68 14.70 13.22 4.56
CA PRO A 68 15.94 13.95 4.22
C PRO A 68 17.13 13.02 3.89
N GLN A 69 17.22 11.85 4.52
CA GLN A 69 18.34 10.96 4.37
C GLN A 69 18.08 9.78 3.45
N ARG A 70 16.83 9.51 3.09
CA ARG A 70 16.55 8.41 2.17
C ARG A 70 15.11 8.43 1.67
N ARG A 71 14.92 7.80 0.53
CA ARG A 71 13.62 7.62 -0.09
C ARG A 71 13.09 6.24 0.24
N THR A 72 11.85 6.16 0.75
CA THR A 72 11.26 4.93 1.27
C THR A 72 9.92 4.66 0.62
N LEU A 73 9.67 3.42 0.23
CA LEU A 73 8.34 2.96 -0.15
C LEU A 73 7.61 2.55 1.13
N ARG A 74 6.41 3.10 1.33
CA ARG A 74 5.54 2.70 2.44
C ARG A 74 4.38 1.88 1.92
N PHE A 75 4.20 0.68 2.45
CA PHE A 75 2.94 -0.04 2.30
C PHE A 75 1.97 0.56 3.31
N TRP A 76 1.05 1.36 2.81
CA TRP A 76 0.11 2.08 3.66
C TRP A 76 -1.12 1.24 3.99
N LEU A 77 -1.77 0.67 2.96
CA LEU A 77 -2.99 -0.12 3.13
C LEU A 77 -2.82 -1.44 2.37
N ALA A 78 -3.27 -2.52 2.98
CA ALA A 78 -3.29 -3.82 2.32
C ALA A 78 -4.49 -4.61 2.84
N GLY A 79 -5.30 -5.10 1.93
CA GLY A 79 -6.50 -5.88 2.27
C GLY A 79 -6.76 -6.97 1.25
N GLY A 80 -7.41 -8.03 1.68
CA GLY A 80 -7.75 -9.16 0.83
C GLY A 80 -7.00 -10.42 1.21
N ASN A 81 -6.62 -11.20 0.23
CA ASN A 81 -6.01 -12.53 0.41
C ASN A 81 -4.54 -12.41 0.82
N LEU A 82 -4.20 -12.92 2.01
CA LEU A 82 -2.84 -12.84 2.54
C LEU A 82 -1.81 -13.48 1.61
N LYS A 83 -2.12 -14.64 1.04
CA LYS A 83 -1.20 -15.33 0.14
C LYS A 83 -0.84 -14.46 -1.06
N THR A 84 -1.85 -13.83 -1.67
CA THR A 84 -1.65 -12.92 -2.79
C THR A 84 -0.79 -11.73 -2.38
N LEU A 85 -1.09 -11.14 -1.22
CA LEU A 85 -0.34 -10.00 -0.70
C LEU A 85 1.15 -10.34 -0.52
N LEU A 86 1.44 -11.51 0.02
CA LEU A 86 2.82 -11.97 0.22
C LEU A 86 3.53 -12.26 -1.10
N GLU A 87 2.81 -12.78 -2.09
CA GLU A 87 3.38 -13.07 -3.42
C GLU A 87 3.75 -11.80 -4.19
N VAL A 88 2.98 -10.72 -4.02
CA VAL A 88 3.23 -9.49 -4.78
C VAL A 88 4.17 -8.52 -4.07
N GLU A 89 4.39 -8.67 -2.77
CA GLU A 89 5.27 -7.78 -2.01
C GLU A 89 6.66 -7.65 -2.65
N PRO A 90 7.36 -8.74 -3.01
CA PRO A 90 8.67 -8.60 -3.67
C PRO A 90 8.59 -7.90 -5.03
N LYS A 91 7.48 -8.06 -5.74
CA LYS A 91 7.30 -7.42 -7.05
C LYS A 91 7.12 -5.92 -6.90
N ILE A 92 6.40 -5.49 -5.89
CA ILE A 92 6.21 -4.07 -5.59
C ILE A 92 7.52 -3.44 -5.10
N ARG A 93 8.28 -4.15 -4.25
CA ARG A 93 9.63 -3.70 -3.87
C ARG A 93 10.51 -3.48 -5.08
N LYS A 94 10.50 -4.43 -6.01
CA LYS A 94 11.29 -4.33 -7.24
C LYS A 94 10.92 -3.09 -8.04
N TRP A 95 9.63 -2.80 -8.16
CA TRP A 95 9.14 -1.58 -8.79
C TRP A 95 9.69 -0.35 -8.08
N SER A 96 9.69 -0.34 -6.74
CA SER A 96 10.15 0.83 -5.97
C SER A 96 11.63 1.12 -6.18
N ILE A 97 12.44 0.09 -6.43
CA ILE A 97 13.88 0.27 -6.73
C ILE A 97 14.06 1.08 -8.01
N LEU A 98 13.21 0.86 -9.01
CA LEU A 98 13.24 1.65 -10.24
C LEU A 98 12.91 3.12 -10.00
N TYR A 99 12.16 3.41 -8.94
CA TYR A 99 11.82 4.78 -8.53
C TYR A 99 12.76 5.30 -7.45
N ARG A 100 13.94 4.67 -7.31
CA ARG A 100 15.02 5.08 -6.42
C ARG A 100 14.71 4.97 -4.93
N CYS A 101 13.79 4.11 -4.55
CA CYS A 101 13.58 3.83 -3.14
C CYS A 101 14.73 2.98 -2.60
N GLU A 102 15.20 3.33 -1.42
CA GLU A 102 16.33 2.66 -0.76
C GLU A 102 15.87 1.74 0.36
N ALA A 103 14.62 1.87 0.77
CA ALA A 103 14.05 1.08 1.85
C ALA A 103 12.55 0.92 1.64
N VAL A 104 11.99 -0.03 2.37
CA VAL A 104 10.55 -0.29 2.41
C VAL A 104 10.13 -0.32 3.85
N GLU A 105 9.01 0.31 4.17
CA GLU A 105 8.43 0.22 5.51
C GLU A 105 6.95 -0.17 5.44
N ILE A 106 6.49 -0.82 6.49
CA ILE A 106 5.10 -1.21 6.65
C ILE A 106 4.64 -0.71 8.00
N ILE A 107 3.59 0.11 8.00
CA ILE A 107 2.90 0.51 9.21
C ILE A 107 1.58 -0.24 9.21
N GLY A 108 1.48 -1.26 10.01
CA GLY A 108 0.32 -2.13 9.96
C GLY A 108 0.14 -2.95 11.22
N ARG A 109 -0.72 -3.95 11.12
CA ARG A 109 -1.01 -4.84 12.23
C ARG A 109 0.21 -5.64 12.66
N LYS A 110 0.28 -5.94 13.95
CA LYS A 110 1.37 -6.70 14.54
C LYS A 110 1.60 -8.06 13.86
N GLY A 111 0.54 -8.66 13.34
CA GLY A 111 0.65 -9.96 12.66
C GLY A 111 1.57 -9.98 11.45
N TRP A 112 1.84 -8.84 10.83
CA TRP A 112 2.73 -8.75 9.67
C TRP A 112 4.15 -9.17 9.99
N GLU A 113 4.66 -8.91 11.20
CA GLU A 113 6.02 -9.30 11.57
C GLU A 113 6.23 -10.80 11.59
N LYS A 114 5.16 -11.59 11.73
CA LYS A 114 5.24 -13.06 11.74
C LYS A 114 5.45 -13.65 10.34
N VAL A 115 4.98 -12.95 9.30
CA VAL A 115 4.98 -13.46 7.92
C VAL A 115 5.99 -12.76 7.03
N LEU A 116 6.44 -11.56 7.41
CA LEU A 116 7.43 -10.80 6.65
C LEU A 116 8.79 -10.92 7.34
N LYS A 117 9.45 -12.03 7.09
CA LYS A 117 10.69 -12.41 7.80
C LYS A 117 11.89 -11.51 7.49
N ASP A 118 11.88 -10.86 6.34
CA ASP A 118 12.96 -9.95 5.93
C ASP A 118 12.80 -8.54 6.52
N TYR A 119 11.72 -8.31 7.25
CA TYR A 119 11.44 -7.02 7.86
C TYR A 119 11.74 -7.07 9.34
N GLU A 120 12.35 -5.99 9.84
CA GLU A 120 12.64 -5.84 11.27
C GLU A 120 11.68 -4.83 11.89
N PRO A 121 11.06 -5.17 13.03
CA PRO A 121 10.23 -4.20 13.74
C PRO A 121 11.13 -3.12 14.36
N THR A 122 10.96 -1.87 13.95
CA THR A 122 11.78 -0.75 14.39
C THR A 122 11.03 0.25 15.24
N ALA A 123 9.70 0.22 15.19
CA ALA A 123 8.87 1.19 15.89
C ALA A 123 7.47 0.65 16.10
N ILE A 124 6.75 1.24 17.02
CA ILE A 124 5.31 1.01 17.19
C ILE A 124 4.59 2.34 17.16
N VAL A 125 3.33 2.32 16.74
CA VAL A 125 2.46 3.49 16.76
C VAL A 125 1.55 3.37 17.96
N LEU A 126 1.57 4.38 18.82
CA LEU A 126 0.69 4.46 20.00
C LEU A 126 -0.34 5.55 19.73
N VAL A 127 -1.60 5.22 19.91
CA VAL A 127 -2.70 6.15 19.64
C VAL A 127 -3.54 6.30 20.91
N LYS A 128 -3.89 7.54 21.23
CA LYS A 128 -4.85 7.85 22.26
C LYS A 128 -5.94 8.71 21.63
N GLU A 129 -7.17 8.26 21.76
CA GLU A 129 -8.33 9.05 21.32
C GLU A 129 -8.77 9.98 22.43
N TYR A 130 -9.16 11.19 22.04
CA TYR A 130 -9.63 12.21 23.01
C TYR A 130 -11.14 12.16 23.16
#